data_0495dfdd9421934d16ca618fe0483dd5
#
_entry.id   0495dfdd9421934d16ca618fe0483dd5
#
_cell.length_a   1.000
_cell.length_b   1.000
_cell.length_c   1.000
_cell.angle_alpha   90.00
_cell.angle_beta   90.00
_cell.angle_gamma   90.00
#
_symmetry.space_group_name_H-M   'P 1'
#
loop_
_entity.id
_entity.type
_entity.pdbx_description
1 polymer ?
#
loop_
_entity_poly.entity_id
_entity_poly.type
_entity_poly.pdbx_seq_one_letter_code
_entity_poly.pdbx_strand_id
1 'polypeptide(L)'
;RGLQAINMNKWIYLAFAIGSEVVATSSLKSTEGFTKLWPSLLVLAGYSAAFYFLSLTLDTIPIGVAYAIWSGVGVAAIVLVSVVVFDQKIDLAGMVGIGLIIAGVVVLRLYSESSLE
;
A
#
# COMPACT_ATOMS: atom_id res chain seq x y z
N ARG A 1 3.49 -9.03 25.88
CA ARG A 1 4.87 -9.33 25.74
C ARG A 1 5.48 -8.66 24.52
N GLY A 2 6.77 -8.75 24.44
CA GLY A 2 7.50 -8.10 23.37
C GLY A 2 7.11 -8.57 21.99
N LEU A 3 6.88 -9.88 21.83
CA LEU A 3 6.52 -10.42 20.52
C LEU A 3 5.17 -9.89 20.02
N GLN A 4 4.20 -9.77 20.93
CA GLN A 4 2.91 -9.25 20.51
C GLN A 4 2.99 -7.78 20.18
N ALA A 5 3.76 -7.02 20.94
CA ALA A 5 3.95 -5.61 20.64
C ALA A 5 4.62 -5.44 19.27
N ILE A 6 5.64 -6.26 18.98
CA ILE A 6 6.31 -6.22 17.68
C ILE A 6 5.33 -6.58 16.57
N ASN A 7 4.50 -7.63 16.79
CA ASN A 7 3.53 -8.05 15.80
C ASN A 7 2.51 -6.96 15.49
N MET A 8 2.04 -6.25 16.54
CA MET A 8 1.13 -5.14 16.30
C MET A 8 1.81 -4.02 15.55
N ASN A 9 3.05 -3.70 15.95
CA ASN A 9 3.76 -2.59 15.32
C ASN A 9 4.03 -2.84 13.85
N LYS A 10 4.32 -4.09 13.46
CA LYS A 10 4.62 -4.38 12.07
C LYS A 10 3.42 -4.10 11.16
N TRP A 11 2.23 -4.39 11.62
CA TRP A 11 1.04 -4.10 10.82
C TRP A 11 0.74 -2.61 10.76
N ILE A 12 1.02 -1.88 11.84
CA ILE A 12 0.89 -0.43 11.85
C ILE A 12 1.89 0.20 10.88
N TYR A 13 3.13 -0.26 10.91
CA TYR A 13 4.14 0.24 9.98
C TYR A 13 3.75 -0.02 8.54
N LEU A 14 3.23 -1.22 8.26
CA LEU A 14 2.78 -1.54 6.92
C LEU A 14 1.62 -0.64 6.49
N ALA A 15 0.69 -0.37 7.40
CA ALA A 15 -0.43 0.52 7.11
C ALA A 15 0.06 1.94 6.78
N PHE A 16 1.02 2.46 7.54
CA PHE A 16 1.58 3.77 7.24
C PHE A 16 2.34 3.79 5.92
N ALA A 17 3.06 2.69 5.62
CA ALA A 17 3.76 2.59 4.35
C ALA A 17 2.78 2.64 3.18
N ILE A 18 1.70 1.87 3.27
CA ILE A 18 0.70 1.83 2.22
C ILE A 18 0.00 3.18 2.10
N GLY A 19 -0.38 3.79 3.22
CA GLY A 19 -1.03 5.09 3.19
C GLY A 19 -0.15 6.17 2.58
N SER A 20 1.12 6.20 2.95
CA SER A 20 2.06 7.17 2.39
C SER A 20 2.24 6.97 0.89
N GLU A 21 2.33 5.70 0.45
CA GLU A 21 2.49 5.39 -0.95
C GLU A 21 1.24 5.77 -1.75
N VAL A 22 0.05 5.52 -1.20
CA VAL A 22 -1.19 5.88 -1.87
C VAL A 22 -1.28 7.39 -2.08
N VAL A 23 -0.92 8.17 -1.05
CA VAL A 23 -0.90 9.63 -1.16
C VAL A 23 0.09 10.06 -2.25
N ALA A 24 1.29 9.49 -2.23
CA ALA A 24 2.31 9.85 -3.20
C ALA A 24 1.87 9.52 -4.62
N THR A 25 1.38 8.29 -4.82
CA THR A 25 0.96 7.83 -6.14
C THR A 25 -0.23 8.64 -6.65
N SER A 26 -1.17 8.95 -5.77
CA SER A 26 -2.34 9.75 -6.14
C SER A 26 -1.94 11.17 -6.55
N SER A 27 -0.83 11.67 -6.05
CA SER A 27 -0.36 13.02 -6.33
C SER A 27 0.55 13.10 -7.56
N LEU A 28 0.94 11.94 -8.12
CA LEU A 28 1.89 11.92 -9.25
C LEU A 28 1.41 12.73 -10.43
N LYS A 29 0.14 12.61 -10.78
CA LYS A 29 -0.41 13.32 -11.94
C LYS A 29 -0.31 14.82 -11.75
N SER A 30 -0.48 15.29 -10.52
CA SER A 30 -0.42 16.72 -10.21
C SER A 30 0.97 17.31 -10.36
N THR A 31 2.02 16.47 -10.38
CA THR A 31 3.39 16.95 -10.55
C THR A 31 3.68 17.40 -11.98
N GLU A 32 2.88 16.97 -12.96
CA GLU A 32 3.09 17.26 -14.37
C GLU A 32 4.54 17.02 -14.79
N GLY A 33 4.99 15.78 -14.56
CA GLY A 33 6.35 15.40 -14.89
C GLY A 33 7.39 15.96 -13.94
N PHE A 34 6.98 16.22 -12.69
CA PHE A 34 7.85 16.79 -11.65
C PHE A 34 8.26 18.23 -11.98
N THR A 35 7.41 18.94 -12.71
CA THR A 35 7.64 20.35 -12.99
C THR A 35 6.97 21.27 -11.95
N LYS A 36 6.01 20.74 -11.19
CA LYS A 36 5.32 21.50 -10.15
C LYS A 36 5.94 21.21 -8.79
N LEU A 37 6.39 22.26 -8.11
CA LEU A 37 7.20 22.10 -6.91
C LEU A 37 6.46 21.40 -5.78
N TRP A 38 5.27 21.91 -5.41
CA TRP A 38 4.60 21.40 -4.21
C TRP A 38 4.10 19.97 -4.38
N PRO A 39 3.44 19.60 -5.47
CA PRO A 39 3.09 18.18 -5.66
C PRO A 39 4.31 17.28 -5.73
N SER A 40 5.40 17.76 -6.33
CA SER A 40 6.62 16.95 -6.43
C SER A 40 7.22 16.69 -5.06
N LEU A 41 7.23 17.70 -4.18
CA LEU A 41 7.72 17.52 -2.82
C LEU A 41 6.84 16.55 -2.04
N LEU A 42 5.53 16.62 -2.24
CA LEU A 42 4.61 15.68 -1.59
C LEU A 42 4.87 14.26 -2.03
N VAL A 43 5.10 14.05 -3.32
CA VAL A 43 5.40 12.72 -3.86
C VAL A 43 6.70 12.18 -3.27
N LEU A 44 7.74 13.00 -3.25
CA LEU A 44 9.03 12.57 -2.70
C LEU A 44 8.92 12.24 -1.22
N ALA A 45 8.23 13.08 -0.46
CA ALA A 45 8.04 12.84 0.96
C ALA A 45 7.22 11.58 1.21
N GLY A 46 6.14 11.40 0.42
CA GLY A 46 5.28 10.24 0.57
C GLY A 46 5.99 8.93 0.29
N TYR A 47 6.75 8.87 -0.81
CA TYR A 47 7.49 7.65 -1.12
C TYR A 47 8.61 7.40 -0.13
N SER A 48 9.28 8.45 0.33
CA SER A 48 10.34 8.29 1.33
C SER A 48 9.76 7.72 2.62
N ALA A 49 8.63 8.24 3.08
CA ALA A 49 7.97 7.71 4.26
C ALA A 49 7.52 6.28 4.04
N ALA A 50 6.98 5.97 2.85
CA ALA A 50 6.52 4.62 2.54
C ALA A 50 7.66 3.62 2.65
N PHE A 51 8.80 3.91 2.04
CA PHE A 51 9.94 3.00 2.08
C PHE A 51 10.54 2.90 3.48
N TYR A 52 10.54 3.99 4.23
CA TYR A 52 11.02 3.95 5.60
C TYR A 52 10.17 2.98 6.44
N PHE A 53 8.86 3.15 6.42
CA PHE A 53 7.97 2.28 7.19
C PHE A 53 8.00 0.85 6.68
N LEU A 54 8.16 0.67 5.35
CA LEU A 54 8.30 -0.68 4.82
C LEU A 54 9.55 -1.35 5.37
N SER A 55 10.67 -0.62 5.45
CA SER A 55 11.91 -1.20 5.95
C SER A 55 11.74 -1.68 7.39
N LEU A 56 10.99 -0.94 8.21
CA LEU A 56 10.70 -1.37 9.58
C LEU A 56 9.83 -2.61 9.61
N THR A 57 8.90 -2.70 8.67
CA THR A 57 8.00 -3.84 8.55
C THR A 57 8.76 -5.13 8.22
N LEU A 58 9.77 -5.04 7.37
CA LEU A 58 10.48 -6.22 6.88
C LEU A 58 11.31 -6.92 7.94
N ASP A 59 11.50 -6.29 9.10
CA ASP A 59 12.16 -6.97 10.21
C ASP A 59 11.32 -8.13 10.75
N THR A 60 10.02 -8.10 10.56
CA THR A 60 9.12 -9.08 11.17
C THR A 60 8.17 -9.75 10.20
N ILE A 61 8.01 -9.20 9.00
CA ILE A 61 7.13 -9.79 7.97
C ILE A 61 8.00 -10.18 6.77
N PRO A 62 7.85 -11.41 6.25
CA PRO A 62 8.60 -11.79 5.04
C PRO A 62 8.31 -10.83 3.91
N ILE A 63 9.33 -10.51 3.12
CA ILE A 63 9.19 -9.51 2.08
C ILE A 63 8.11 -9.88 1.06
N GLY A 64 7.98 -11.17 0.73
CA GLY A 64 6.96 -11.59 -0.23
C GLY A 64 5.56 -11.32 0.29
N VAL A 65 5.31 -11.61 1.56
CA VAL A 65 3.99 -11.38 2.16
C VAL A 65 3.73 -9.88 2.29
N ALA A 66 4.71 -9.14 2.78
CA ALA A 66 4.55 -7.68 2.95
C ALA A 66 4.25 -7.02 1.60
N TYR A 67 5.01 -7.39 0.58
CA TYR A 67 4.84 -6.79 -0.74
C TYR A 67 3.49 -7.17 -1.37
N ALA A 68 3.07 -8.42 -1.20
CA ALA A 68 1.77 -8.86 -1.74
C ALA A 68 0.63 -8.10 -1.09
N ILE A 69 0.66 -7.95 0.23
CA ILE A 69 -0.38 -7.21 0.94
C ILE A 69 -0.33 -5.73 0.56
N TRP A 70 0.86 -5.15 0.53
CA TRP A 70 1.02 -3.76 0.12
C TRP A 70 0.46 -3.54 -1.27
N SER A 71 0.84 -4.39 -2.22
CA SER A 71 0.37 -4.23 -3.59
C SER A 71 -1.14 -4.38 -3.69
N GLY A 72 -1.71 -5.37 -3.01
CA GLY A 72 -3.14 -5.59 -3.06
C GLY A 72 -3.93 -4.45 -2.44
N VAL A 73 -3.58 -4.07 -1.23
CA VAL A 73 -4.27 -2.98 -0.54
C VAL A 73 -4.03 -1.67 -1.28
N GLY A 74 -2.81 -1.44 -1.74
CA GLY A 74 -2.47 -0.22 -2.46
C GLY A 74 -3.25 -0.09 -3.76
N VAL A 75 -3.34 -1.17 -4.54
CA VAL A 75 -4.11 -1.16 -5.78
C VAL A 75 -5.58 -0.86 -5.48
N ALA A 76 -6.15 -1.52 -4.48
CA ALA A 76 -7.55 -1.29 -4.13
C ALA A 76 -7.77 0.17 -3.71
N ALA A 77 -6.86 0.72 -2.92
CA ALA A 77 -6.96 2.10 -2.47
C ALA A 77 -6.82 3.09 -3.63
N ILE A 78 -5.87 2.85 -4.53
CA ILE A 78 -5.68 3.72 -5.69
C ILE A 78 -6.90 3.68 -6.60
N VAL A 79 -7.47 2.50 -6.81
CA VAL A 79 -8.67 2.38 -7.62
C VAL A 79 -9.82 3.16 -6.98
N LEU A 80 -9.96 3.06 -5.66
CA LEU A 80 -10.99 3.83 -4.96
C LEU A 80 -10.79 5.32 -5.15
N VAL A 81 -9.55 5.80 -5.03
CA VAL A 81 -9.22 7.21 -5.27
C VAL A 81 -9.57 7.59 -6.70
N SER A 82 -9.24 6.72 -7.68
CA SER A 82 -9.54 6.99 -9.08
C SER A 82 -11.02 7.23 -9.31
N VAL A 83 -11.84 6.39 -8.71
CA VAL A 83 -13.29 6.48 -8.89
C VAL A 83 -13.85 7.70 -8.20
N VAL A 84 -13.45 7.92 -6.94
CA VAL A 84 -14.06 8.95 -6.10
C VAL A 84 -13.50 10.34 -6.43
N VAL A 85 -12.18 10.45 -6.58
CA VAL A 85 -11.53 11.76 -6.74
C VAL A 85 -11.39 12.14 -8.20
N PHE A 86 -11.00 11.19 -9.05
CA PHE A 86 -10.74 11.47 -10.45
C PHE A 86 -11.89 11.11 -11.38
N ASP A 87 -12.99 10.65 -10.81
CA ASP A 87 -14.22 10.39 -11.57
C ASP A 87 -14.02 9.34 -12.65
N GLN A 88 -13.10 8.42 -12.46
CA GLN A 88 -12.86 7.36 -13.42
C GLN A 88 -13.87 6.25 -13.24
N LYS A 89 -14.12 5.50 -14.30
CA LYS A 89 -15.09 4.40 -14.26
C LYS A 89 -14.38 3.07 -14.31
N ILE A 90 -14.97 2.11 -13.62
CA ILE A 90 -14.45 0.75 -13.56
C ILE A 90 -15.51 -0.18 -14.13
N ASP A 91 -15.12 -1.02 -15.08
CA ASP A 91 -16.05 -1.97 -15.67
C ASP A 91 -16.12 -3.23 -14.81
N LEU A 92 -16.94 -4.18 -15.26
CA LEU A 92 -17.13 -5.41 -14.50
C LEU A 92 -15.84 -6.20 -14.34
N ALA A 93 -15.04 -6.29 -15.41
CA ALA A 93 -13.77 -7.00 -15.34
C ALA A 93 -12.85 -6.37 -14.29
N GLY A 94 -12.83 -5.03 -14.22
CA GLY A 94 -12.04 -4.34 -13.22
C GLY A 94 -12.51 -4.66 -11.80
N MET A 95 -13.82 -4.68 -11.59
CA MET A 95 -14.36 -5.01 -10.28
C MET A 95 -14.04 -6.44 -9.87
N VAL A 96 -14.16 -7.39 -10.79
CA VAL A 96 -13.82 -8.78 -10.52
C VAL A 96 -12.33 -8.91 -10.19
N GLY A 97 -11.46 -8.27 -10.99
CA GLY A 97 -10.02 -8.36 -10.75
C GLY A 97 -9.62 -7.77 -9.41
N ILE A 98 -10.16 -6.62 -9.05
CA ILE A 98 -9.88 -6.01 -7.76
C ILE A 98 -10.40 -6.89 -6.63
N GLY A 99 -11.59 -7.47 -6.79
CA GLY A 99 -12.13 -8.39 -5.81
C GLY A 99 -11.22 -9.58 -5.58
N LEU A 100 -10.64 -10.13 -6.64
CA LEU A 100 -9.71 -11.26 -6.53
C LEU A 100 -8.43 -10.85 -5.79
N ILE A 101 -7.92 -9.65 -6.06
CA ILE A 101 -6.75 -9.14 -5.35
C ILE A 101 -7.05 -9.00 -3.86
N ILE A 102 -8.19 -8.43 -3.53
CA ILE A 102 -8.56 -8.25 -2.12
C ILE A 102 -8.73 -9.60 -1.45
N ALA A 103 -9.38 -10.57 -2.14
CA ALA A 103 -9.53 -11.91 -1.59
C ALA A 103 -8.16 -12.54 -1.31
N GLY A 104 -7.20 -12.36 -2.23
CA GLY A 104 -5.85 -12.86 -2.03
C GLY A 104 -5.16 -12.24 -0.82
N VAL A 105 -5.33 -10.93 -0.63
CA VAL A 105 -4.77 -10.25 0.55
C VAL A 105 -5.38 -10.79 1.83
N VAL A 106 -6.70 -11.00 1.84
CA VAL A 106 -7.37 -11.55 3.01
C VAL A 106 -6.83 -12.94 3.35
N VAL A 107 -6.64 -13.78 2.33
CA VAL A 107 -6.08 -15.12 2.55
C VAL A 107 -4.68 -15.02 3.14
N LEU A 108 -3.85 -14.14 2.60
CA LEU A 108 -2.49 -13.97 3.11
C LEU A 108 -2.49 -13.49 4.56
N ARG A 109 -3.36 -12.55 4.87
CA ARG A 109 -3.39 -11.94 6.20
C ARG A 109 -3.91 -12.89 7.27
N LEU A 110 -4.93 -13.68 6.92
CA LEU A 110 -5.63 -14.48 7.90
C LEU A 110 -5.20 -15.94 7.93
N TYR A 111 -4.78 -16.48 6.81
CA TYR A 111 -4.59 -17.93 6.69
C TYR A 111 -3.17 -18.36 6.34
N SER A 112 -2.33 -17.44 5.83
CA SER A 112 -0.99 -17.83 5.45
C SER A 112 -0.14 -18.08 6.69
N GLU A 113 0.67 -19.15 6.62
CA GLU A 113 1.64 -19.48 7.66
C GLU A 113 3.05 -19.10 7.24
N SER A 114 3.18 -18.31 6.18
CA SER A 114 4.49 -17.85 5.73
C SER A 114 5.17 -17.04 6.83
N SER A 115 6.45 -17.25 6.98
CA SER A 115 7.21 -16.60 8.04
C SER A 115 8.62 -16.33 7.57
N LEU A 116 9.38 -15.63 8.40
CA LEU A 116 10.79 -15.35 8.11
C LEU A 116 11.65 -16.60 8.23
N GLU A 117 11.15 -17.61 8.89
CA GLU A 117 11.85 -18.88 8.94
C GLU A 117 11.73 -19.60 7.59
#